data_3769d9b2b86935f344583452d28e3b91
#
_entry.id   3769d9b2b86935f344583452d28e3b91
#
_cell.length_a   1.000
_cell.length_b   1.000
_cell.length_c   1.000
_cell.angle_alpha   90.00
_cell.angle_beta   90.00
_cell.angle_gamma   90.00
#
_symmetry.space_group_name_H-M   'P 1'
#
loop_
_entity.id
_entity.type
_entity.pdbx_description
1 polymer ?
#
loop_
_entity_poly.entity_id
_entity_poly.type
_entity_poly.pdbx_seq_one_letter_code
_entity_poly.pdbx_strand_id
1 'polypeptide(L)'
;CPETVLSNGAFVLDSYQPAATAFHLTKNADYYDTDRVKLSGLSYQVIQDSQQALMSYQTGALDTTLVNGEQVDQVKDDPEFTTVGAGYLWYVSPNMNSVPELANLNIRLAMTMAIDRDSITADVLKDGSASTYTAVPMQFAAGPDGSDFSEDQTKFSDVCAYDTAKAADYWAKGLEELGESEITLDMVVDADDAPQKVAQVLKEQWETALPGLTVNLVVEPKKQRVEDMQNGNFQLGLTRWGPDYADPMTYLGMWVTDNSNNYGLWSNADYDAIIDECTTGDLCTDAEGRWARLYDAEKIVMDEAVIYPLYTQCNAEMLSSKVTGVEYHPVAINRVYKDAVKTE
;
A
#
# COMPACT_ATOMS: atom_id res chain seq x y z
N CYS A 1 -11.33 21.00 -11.82
CA CYS A 1 -11.91 21.38 -13.12
C CYS A 1 -10.80 21.34 -14.18
N PRO A 2 -10.91 20.54 -15.27
CA PRO A 2 -9.84 20.42 -16.29
C PRO A 2 -9.41 21.77 -16.87
N GLU A 3 -10.38 22.69 -17.03
CA GLU A 3 -10.14 24.01 -17.64
C GLU A 3 -9.24 24.94 -16.77
N THR A 4 -9.03 24.59 -15.50
CA THR A 4 -8.24 25.40 -14.57
C THR A 4 -6.93 24.72 -14.13
N VAL A 5 -6.71 23.46 -14.55
CA VAL A 5 -5.48 22.72 -14.25
C VAL A 5 -4.39 23.18 -15.23
N LEU A 6 -3.37 23.83 -14.70
CA LEU A 6 -2.15 24.12 -15.46
C LEU A 6 -1.32 22.84 -15.54
N SER A 7 -0.96 22.44 -16.74
CA SER A 7 -0.11 21.27 -16.98
C SER A 7 1.12 21.65 -17.79
N ASN A 8 2.29 21.27 -17.29
CA ASN A 8 3.56 21.37 -18.03
C ASN A 8 4.09 19.98 -18.45
N GLY A 9 3.29 18.93 -18.30
CA GLY A 9 3.60 17.56 -18.71
C GLY A 9 3.34 17.29 -20.19
N ALA A 10 3.72 16.08 -20.64
CA ALA A 10 3.57 15.62 -22.02
C ALA A 10 2.12 15.53 -22.51
N PHE A 11 1.17 15.37 -21.59
CA PHE A 11 -0.26 15.28 -21.87
C PHE A 11 -1.06 16.23 -20.98
N VAL A 12 -2.18 16.69 -21.48
CA VAL A 12 -3.16 17.55 -20.78
C VAL A 12 -4.49 16.85 -20.69
N LEU A 13 -5.18 17.02 -19.57
CA LEU A 13 -6.52 16.46 -19.36
C LEU A 13 -7.56 17.23 -20.15
N ASP A 14 -8.22 16.56 -21.10
CA ASP A 14 -9.23 17.16 -21.97
C ASP A 14 -10.53 17.47 -21.25
N SER A 15 -11.06 16.43 -20.59
CA SER A 15 -12.31 16.52 -19.87
C SER A 15 -12.31 15.53 -18.70
N TYR A 16 -12.82 15.97 -17.57
CA TYR A 16 -13.03 15.14 -16.41
C TYR A 16 -14.22 15.64 -15.60
N GLN A 17 -15.03 14.71 -15.16
CA GLN A 17 -16.08 14.99 -14.18
C GLN A 17 -15.93 14.03 -12.99
N PRO A 18 -16.29 14.46 -11.78
CA PRO A 18 -16.32 13.55 -10.63
C PRO A 18 -17.17 12.31 -10.96
N ALA A 19 -16.66 11.12 -10.58
CA ALA A 19 -17.25 9.82 -10.87
C ALA A 19 -17.35 9.44 -12.37
N ALA A 20 -16.57 10.10 -13.24
CA ALA A 20 -16.47 9.67 -14.64
C ALA A 20 -15.87 8.26 -14.73
N THR A 21 -16.47 7.39 -15.54
CA THR A 21 -15.97 6.03 -15.81
C THR A 21 -14.99 5.99 -16.99
N ALA A 22 -14.81 7.11 -17.68
CA ALA A 22 -13.82 7.29 -18.73
C ALA A 22 -13.32 8.73 -18.76
N PHE A 23 -12.05 8.92 -19.10
CA PHE A 23 -11.47 10.24 -19.34
C PHE A 23 -10.34 10.14 -20.37
N HIS A 24 -9.98 11.28 -20.92
CA HIS A 24 -8.97 11.37 -21.97
C HIS A 24 -7.96 12.47 -21.69
N LEU A 25 -6.70 12.19 -22.01
CA LEU A 25 -5.62 13.16 -22.04
C LEU A 25 -5.13 13.31 -23.48
N THR A 26 -5.03 14.54 -23.98
CA THR A 26 -4.44 14.86 -25.29
C THR A 26 -2.96 15.20 -25.16
N LYS A 27 -2.22 15.01 -26.24
CA LYS A 27 -0.82 15.48 -26.33
C LYS A 27 -0.77 16.99 -26.08
N ASN A 28 0.14 17.40 -25.18
CA ASN A 28 0.37 18.80 -24.89
C ASN A 28 1.27 19.43 -25.96
N ALA A 29 0.71 20.36 -26.74
CA ALA A 29 1.44 21.06 -27.78
C ALA A 29 2.52 22.03 -27.22
N ASP A 30 2.31 22.51 -25.98
CA ASP A 30 3.22 23.44 -25.30
C ASP A 30 4.26 22.73 -24.41
N TYR A 31 4.29 21.39 -24.45
CA TYR A 31 5.31 20.62 -23.72
C TYR A 31 6.70 20.91 -24.30
N TYR A 32 7.68 21.20 -23.43
CA TYR A 32 9.02 21.63 -23.85
C TYR A 32 9.72 20.63 -24.79
N ASP A 33 9.38 19.34 -24.73
CA ASP A 33 9.93 18.26 -25.56
C ASP A 33 8.82 17.54 -26.35
N THR A 34 7.90 18.30 -26.93
CA THR A 34 6.70 17.77 -27.61
C THR A 34 7.05 16.89 -28.80
N ASP A 35 8.19 17.12 -29.48
CA ASP A 35 8.65 16.32 -30.63
C ASP A 35 8.99 14.87 -30.25
N ARG A 36 9.37 14.63 -28.99
CA ARG A 36 9.64 13.30 -28.44
C ARG A 36 8.34 12.51 -28.24
N VAL A 37 7.25 13.16 -27.90
CA VAL A 37 5.95 12.53 -27.63
C VAL A 37 5.32 12.03 -28.94
N LYS A 38 5.12 10.73 -29.06
CA LYS A 38 4.60 10.09 -30.29
C LYS A 38 3.10 9.78 -30.22
N LEU A 39 2.57 9.51 -29.02
CA LEU A 39 1.16 9.29 -28.82
C LEU A 39 0.36 10.60 -28.99
N SER A 40 -0.79 10.54 -29.65
CA SER A 40 -1.72 11.68 -29.75
C SER A 40 -2.50 11.95 -28.46
N GLY A 41 -2.64 10.92 -27.59
CA GLY A 41 -3.34 11.00 -26.32
C GLY A 41 -3.42 9.65 -25.61
N LEU A 42 -4.03 9.67 -24.43
CA LEU A 42 -4.23 8.52 -23.55
C LEU A 42 -5.71 8.45 -23.17
N SER A 43 -6.35 7.31 -23.43
CA SER A 43 -7.75 7.06 -23.03
C SER A 43 -7.77 6.12 -21.83
N TYR A 44 -8.46 6.52 -20.77
CA TYR A 44 -8.61 5.74 -19.56
C TYR A 44 -10.04 5.27 -19.38
N GLN A 45 -10.20 4.04 -18.91
CA GLN A 45 -11.48 3.49 -18.46
C GLN A 45 -11.35 3.04 -17.01
N VAL A 46 -12.31 3.40 -16.17
CA VAL A 46 -12.40 2.97 -14.77
C VAL A 46 -13.25 1.70 -14.74
N ILE A 47 -12.62 0.56 -14.59
CA ILE A 47 -13.26 -0.77 -14.53
C ILE A 47 -12.91 -1.39 -13.20
N GLN A 48 -13.90 -1.59 -12.31
CA GLN A 48 -13.71 -2.15 -10.98
C GLN A 48 -13.59 -3.68 -11.00
N ASP A 49 -14.33 -4.33 -11.91
CA ASP A 49 -14.29 -5.77 -12.11
C ASP A 49 -13.08 -6.15 -12.96
N SER A 50 -12.14 -6.87 -12.36
CA SER A 50 -10.87 -7.26 -13.01
C SER A 50 -11.08 -8.25 -14.18
N GLN A 51 -12.11 -9.10 -14.12
CA GLN A 51 -12.44 -10.01 -15.23
C GLN A 51 -12.98 -9.26 -16.44
N GLN A 52 -13.82 -8.25 -16.21
CA GLN A 52 -14.29 -7.36 -17.28
C GLN A 52 -13.13 -6.57 -17.91
N ALA A 53 -12.16 -6.13 -17.10
CA ALA A 53 -10.97 -5.43 -17.59
C ALA A 53 -10.10 -6.35 -18.47
N LEU A 54 -9.86 -7.60 -18.06
CA LEU A 54 -9.14 -8.59 -18.85
C LEU A 54 -9.86 -8.91 -20.17
N MET A 55 -11.18 -9.09 -20.16
CA MET A 55 -11.97 -9.30 -21.37
C MET A 55 -11.87 -8.10 -22.34
N SER A 56 -11.87 -6.87 -21.80
CA SER A 56 -11.72 -5.65 -22.60
C SER A 56 -10.34 -5.58 -23.27
N TYR A 57 -9.29 -6.02 -22.58
CA TYR A 57 -7.96 -6.17 -23.16
C TYR A 57 -7.93 -7.23 -24.27
N GLN A 58 -8.45 -8.43 -24.02
CA GLN A 58 -8.48 -9.54 -24.97
C GLN A 58 -9.25 -9.22 -26.25
N THR A 59 -10.25 -8.34 -26.17
CA THR A 59 -11.01 -7.86 -27.35
C THR A 59 -10.37 -6.66 -28.05
N GLY A 60 -9.22 -6.16 -27.54
CA GLY A 60 -8.50 -5.02 -28.09
C GLY A 60 -9.13 -3.65 -27.78
N ALA A 61 -10.06 -3.60 -26.82
CA ALA A 61 -10.63 -2.33 -26.34
C ALA A 61 -9.67 -1.59 -25.39
N LEU A 62 -8.74 -2.32 -24.76
CA LEU A 62 -7.68 -1.78 -23.92
C LEU A 62 -6.31 -2.22 -24.47
N ASP A 63 -5.31 -1.36 -24.37
CA ASP A 63 -3.90 -1.66 -24.69
C ASP A 63 -3.13 -2.20 -23.48
N THR A 64 -3.63 -1.95 -22.28
CA THR A 64 -3.06 -2.47 -21.04
C THR A 64 -4.16 -2.65 -19.99
N THR A 65 -4.00 -3.63 -19.11
CA THR A 65 -4.86 -3.85 -17.95
C THR A 65 -4.10 -4.55 -16.84
N LEU A 66 -4.49 -4.29 -15.59
CA LEU A 66 -4.02 -5.06 -14.44
C LEU A 66 -4.75 -6.39 -14.37
N VAL A 67 -4.05 -7.41 -13.87
CA VAL A 67 -4.59 -8.74 -13.56
C VAL A 67 -4.18 -9.15 -12.15
N ASN A 68 -4.98 -9.97 -11.49
CA ASN A 68 -4.71 -10.45 -10.14
C ASN A 68 -5.29 -11.84 -9.90
N GLY A 69 -4.81 -12.53 -8.86
CA GLY A 69 -5.32 -13.81 -8.42
C GLY A 69 -5.37 -14.85 -9.55
N GLU A 70 -6.53 -15.46 -9.75
CA GLU A 70 -6.73 -16.52 -10.76
C GLU A 70 -6.53 -16.06 -12.20
N GLN A 71 -6.61 -14.76 -12.47
CA GLN A 71 -6.36 -14.23 -13.81
C GLN A 71 -4.88 -14.33 -14.19
N VAL A 72 -3.98 -14.14 -13.21
CA VAL A 72 -2.53 -14.35 -13.42
C VAL A 72 -2.26 -15.76 -13.89
N ASP A 73 -2.89 -16.77 -13.28
CA ASP A 73 -2.75 -18.16 -13.69
C ASP A 73 -3.21 -18.43 -15.12
N GLN A 74 -4.13 -17.62 -15.65
CA GLN A 74 -4.62 -17.74 -17.03
C GLN A 74 -3.67 -17.10 -18.05
N VAL A 75 -2.90 -16.08 -17.65
CA VAL A 75 -2.13 -15.24 -18.60
C VAL A 75 -0.62 -15.21 -18.35
N LYS A 76 -0.10 -15.81 -17.27
CA LYS A 76 1.32 -15.74 -16.88
C LYS A 76 2.31 -16.26 -17.94
N ASP A 77 1.83 -17.13 -18.83
CA ASP A 77 2.64 -17.68 -19.93
C ASP A 77 2.48 -16.88 -21.26
N ASP A 78 1.64 -15.82 -21.24
CA ASP A 78 1.46 -14.93 -22.39
C ASP A 78 2.68 -13.99 -22.54
N PRO A 79 3.26 -13.80 -23.73
CA PRO A 79 4.38 -12.90 -23.95
C PRO A 79 4.05 -11.41 -23.67
N GLU A 80 2.78 -11.05 -23.61
CA GLU A 80 2.30 -9.71 -23.24
C GLU A 80 2.10 -9.54 -21.72
N PHE A 81 2.29 -10.61 -20.93
CA PHE A 81 2.23 -10.54 -19.46
C PHE A 81 3.56 -10.04 -18.87
N THR A 82 3.48 -9.16 -17.89
CA THR A 82 4.63 -8.69 -17.12
C THR A 82 4.25 -8.36 -15.67
N THR A 83 5.24 -8.33 -14.79
CA THR A 83 5.08 -7.86 -13.41
C THR A 83 5.98 -6.66 -13.16
N VAL A 84 5.45 -5.65 -12.48
CA VAL A 84 6.14 -4.37 -12.22
C VAL A 84 5.96 -3.96 -10.78
N GLY A 85 7.05 -3.73 -10.07
CA GLY A 85 7.01 -3.20 -8.70
C GLY A 85 6.31 -1.85 -8.65
N ALA A 86 5.29 -1.72 -7.79
CA ALA A 86 4.51 -0.50 -7.62
C ALA A 86 4.94 0.32 -6.39
N GLY A 87 5.78 -0.25 -5.52
CA GLY A 87 6.34 0.42 -4.34
C GLY A 87 5.36 0.72 -3.21
N TYR A 88 4.07 0.36 -3.33
CA TYR A 88 3.10 0.58 -2.26
C TYR A 88 3.28 -0.42 -1.12
N LEU A 89 3.38 0.11 0.09
CA LEU A 89 3.21 -0.69 1.32
C LEU A 89 1.72 -0.82 1.62
N TRP A 90 1.21 -2.04 1.65
CA TRP A 90 -0.12 -2.35 2.18
C TRP A 90 -0.03 -2.75 3.64
N TYR A 91 -0.92 -2.22 4.46
CA TYR A 91 -0.95 -2.47 5.89
C TYR A 91 -2.35 -2.29 6.47
N VAL A 92 -2.58 -2.86 7.64
CA VAL A 92 -3.74 -2.53 8.46
C VAL A 92 -3.35 -1.47 9.48
N SER A 93 -4.14 -0.42 9.57
CA SER A 93 -4.01 0.63 10.59
C SER A 93 -5.07 0.40 11.67
N PRO A 94 -4.68 0.10 12.91
CA PRO A 94 -5.59 0.07 14.05
C PRO A 94 -5.85 1.50 14.55
N ASN A 95 -7.11 1.83 14.89
CA ASN A 95 -7.44 3.09 15.52
C ASN A 95 -7.27 2.98 17.06
N MET A 96 -6.09 3.33 17.53
CA MET A 96 -5.72 3.18 18.94
C MET A 96 -6.34 4.26 19.85
N ASN A 97 -6.80 5.35 19.27
CA ASN A 97 -7.36 6.47 20.05
C ASN A 97 -8.85 6.31 20.33
N SER A 98 -9.60 5.81 19.35
CA SER A 98 -11.08 5.73 19.45
C SER A 98 -11.58 4.33 19.85
N VAL A 99 -10.70 3.32 19.83
CA VAL A 99 -11.05 1.91 20.11
C VAL A 99 -10.21 1.41 21.28
N PRO A 100 -10.78 1.33 22.51
CA PRO A 100 -10.04 0.94 23.71
C PRO A 100 -9.33 -0.41 23.58
N GLU A 101 -9.93 -1.37 22.90
CA GLU A 101 -9.36 -2.70 22.64
C GLU A 101 -8.07 -2.59 21.83
N LEU A 102 -8.05 -1.71 20.83
CA LEU A 102 -6.88 -1.48 20.00
C LEU A 102 -5.82 -0.56 20.65
N ALA A 103 -6.14 0.11 21.75
CA ALA A 103 -5.14 0.76 22.59
C ALA A 103 -4.27 -0.26 23.36
N ASN A 104 -4.76 -1.48 23.59
CA ASN A 104 -4.02 -2.56 24.25
C ASN A 104 -2.96 -3.16 23.32
N LEU A 105 -1.69 -3.10 23.74
CA LEU A 105 -0.56 -3.61 22.93
C LEU A 105 -0.65 -5.13 22.70
N ASN A 106 -1.10 -5.91 23.70
CA ASN A 106 -1.20 -7.36 23.55
C ASN A 106 -2.23 -7.74 22.47
N ILE A 107 -3.34 -7.01 22.37
CA ILE A 107 -4.34 -7.18 21.30
C ILE A 107 -3.70 -6.89 19.94
N ARG A 108 -2.96 -5.78 19.79
CA ARG A 108 -2.31 -5.43 18.52
C ARG A 108 -1.24 -6.44 18.10
N LEU A 109 -0.41 -6.89 19.06
CA LEU A 109 0.61 -7.93 18.81
C LEU A 109 -0.04 -9.25 18.40
N ALA A 110 -1.13 -9.65 19.06
CA ALA A 110 -1.89 -10.85 18.69
C ALA A 110 -2.38 -10.74 17.23
N MET A 111 -2.98 -9.62 16.86
CA MET A 111 -3.53 -9.42 15.53
C MET A 111 -2.44 -9.45 14.45
N THR A 112 -1.30 -8.78 14.66
CA THR A 112 -0.23 -8.78 13.64
C THR A 112 0.44 -10.15 13.50
N MET A 113 0.60 -10.92 14.59
CA MET A 113 1.21 -12.26 14.57
C MET A 113 0.27 -13.37 14.05
N ALA A 114 -1.03 -13.11 14.02
CA ALA A 114 -2.01 -14.05 13.44
C ALA A 114 -2.10 -13.95 11.89
N ILE A 115 -1.34 -13.07 11.25
CA ILE A 115 -1.39 -12.85 9.79
C ILE A 115 -0.36 -13.72 9.07
N ASP A 116 -0.83 -14.67 8.27
CA ASP A 116 -0.03 -15.38 7.28
C ASP A 116 0.07 -14.55 5.99
N ARG A 117 1.12 -13.73 5.92
CA ARG A 117 1.37 -12.82 4.80
C ARG A 117 1.73 -13.55 3.53
N ASP A 118 2.43 -14.68 3.66
CA ASP A 118 2.88 -15.46 2.51
C ASP A 118 1.70 -16.07 1.78
N SER A 119 0.68 -16.56 2.50
CA SER A 119 -0.54 -17.04 1.86
C SER A 119 -1.30 -15.91 1.13
N ILE A 120 -1.30 -14.69 1.65
CA ILE A 120 -1.93 -13.54 0.99
C ILE A 120 -1.26 -13.25 -0.35
N THR A 121 0.08 -13.21 -0.39
CA THR A 121 0.81 -12.88 -1.63
C THR A 121 0.82 -14.03 -2.63
N ALA A 122 1.03 -15.28 -2.16
CA ALA A 122 1.19 -16.45 -3.01
C ALA A 122 -0.14 -17.03 -3.52
N ASP A 123 -1.20 -17.01 -2.69
CA ASP A 123 -2.45 -17.71 -3.00
C ASP A 123 -3.59 -16.76 -3.40
N VAL A 124 -3.58 -15.51 -2.89
CA VAL A 124 -4.66 -14.54 -3.13
C VAL A 124 -4.29 -13.55 -4.24
N LEU A 125 -3.15 -12.87 -4.10
CA LEU A 125 -2.75 -11.83 -5.05
C LEU A 125 -2.12 -12.41 -6.31
N LYS A 126 -1.11 -13.25 -6.17
CA LYS A 126 -0.38 -13.91 -7.27
C LYS A 126 0.24 -12.96 -8.31
N ASP A 127 0.30 -11.68 -7.99
CA ASP A 127 0.67 -10.58 -8.90
C ASP A 127 2.14 -10.18 -8.81
N GLY A 128 2.94 -10.95 -8.06
CA GLY A 128 4.34 -10.65 -7.79
C GLY A 128 4.55 -9.76 -6.55
N SER A 129 3.49 -9.40 -5.85
CA SER A 129 3.60 -8.73 -4.55
C SER A 129 4.40 -9.58 -3.56
N ALA A 130 5.22 -8.94 -2.75
CA ALA A 130 6.09 -9.60 -1.77
C ALA A 130 5.60 -9.35 -0.35
N SER A 131 5.51 -10.40 0.46
CA SER A 131 5.23 -10.27 1.89
C SER A 131 6.22 -9.33 2.55
N THR A 132 5.76 -8.48 3.47
CA THR A 132 6.63 -7.57 4.21
C THR A 132 6.35 -7.64 5.71
N TYR A 133 7.42 -7.64 6.49
CA TYR A 133 7.43 -7.72 7.95
C TYR A 133 8.06 -6.46 8.57
N THR A 134 8.16 -5.40 7.77
CA THR A 134 8.83 -4.13 8.09
C THR A 134 7.93 -2.97 7.71
N ALA A 135 8.11 -1.81 8.35
CA ALA A 135 7.36 -0.59 8.02
C ALA A 135 7.88 0.11 6.76
N VAL A 136 9.13 -0.16 6.39
CA VAL A 136 9.73 0.28 5.12
C VAL A 136 9.89 -0.93 4.20
N PRO A 137 9.42 -0.89 2.95
CA PRO A 137 9.56 -2.01 2.01
C PRO A 137 11.02 -2.38 1.70
N MET A 138 11.24 -3.67 1.42
CA MET A 138 12.52 -4.18 0.91
C MET A 138 12.81 -3.66 -0.51
N GLN A 139 14.07 -3.51 -0.85
CA GLN A 139 14.57 -3.04 -2.16
C GLN A 139 14.06 -1.64 -2.55
N PHE A 140 13.82 -0.82 -1.52
CA PHE A 140 13.25 0.51 -1.71
C PHE A 140 14.29 1.62 -1.52
N ALA A 141 15.09 1.57 -0.46
CA ALA A 141 16.03 2.64 -0.13
C ALA A 141 17.42 2.07 0.19
N ALA A 142 18.43 2.59 -0.50
CA ALA A 142 19.82 2.22 -0.27
C ALA A 142 20.51 3.19 0.69
N GLY A 143 21.20 2.63 1.68
CA GLY A 143 21.99 3.36 2.66
C GLY A 143 23.28 3.97 2.11
N PRO A 144 24.01 4.71 2.94
CA PRO A 144 25.30 5.30 2.57
C PRO A 144 26.34 4.29 2.09
N ASP A 145 26.25 3.05 2.59
CA ASP A 145 27.10 1.91 2.22
C ASP A 145 26.55 1.07 1.04
N GLY A 146 25.36 1.45 0.52
CA GLY A 146 24.65 0.74 -0.55
C GLY A 146 23.80 -0.44 -0.08
N SER A 147 23.71 -0.73 1.23
CA SER A 147 22.81 -1.74 1.78
C SER A 147 21.35 -1.30 1.69
N ASP A 148 20.43 -2.26 1.52
CA ASP A 148 19.00 -1.99 1.57
C ASP A 148 18.54 -1.78 3.02
N PHE A 149 17.67 -0.79 3.25
CA PHE A 149 17.14 -0.48 4.60
C PHE A 149 16.39 -1.65 5.22
N SER A 150 15.70 -2.42 4.43
CA SER A 150 14.87 -3.54 4.88
C SER A 150 15.34 -4.90 4.36
N GLU A 151 16.67 -5.06 4.13
CA GLU A 151 17.26 -6.33 3.67
C GLU A 151 16.91 -7.50 4.60
N ASP A 152 16.98 -7.27 5.92
CA ASP A 152 16.58 -8.27 6.92
C ASP A 152 15.11 -8.16 7.27
N GLN A 153 14.28 -8.97 6.62
CA GLN A 153 12.85 -9.08 6.90
C GLN A 153 12.53 -9.81 8.21
N THR A 154 13.51 -10.40 8.88
CA THR A 154 13.33 -11.13 10.14
C THR A 154 13.63 -10.28 11.39
N LYS A 155 14.12 -9.05 11.22
CA LYS A 155 14.52 -8.16 12.32
C LYS A 155 13.42 -7.86 13.34
N PHE A 156 12.15 -8.00 12.96
CA PHE A 156 10.97 -7.83 13.82
C PHE A 156 10.19 -9.13 14.03
N SER A 157 10.83 -10.30 13.84
CA SER A 157 10.16 -11.60 13.99
C SER A 157 9.53 -11.82 15.36
N ASP A 158 10.08 -11.20 16.40
CA ASP A 158 9.54 -11.31 17.77
C ASP A 158 8.15 -10.68 17.94
N VAL A 159 7.78 -9.74 17.07
CA VAL A 159 6.52 -8.97 17.15
C VAL A 159 5.65 -9.08 15.89
N CYS A 160 6.18 -9.54 14.77
CA CYS A 160 5.48 -9.49 13.48
C CYS A 160 5.49 -10.83 12.70
N ALA A 161 6.30 -11.84 13.08
CA ALA A 161 6.27 -13.14 12.40
C ALA A 161 4.91 -13.84 12.57
N TYR A 162 4.53 -14.63 11.56
CA TYR A 162 3.34 -15.48 11.67
C TYR A 162 3.55 -16.58 12.71
N ASP A 163 2.84 -16.48 13.83
CA ASP A 163 2.88 -17.44 14.93
C ASP A 163 1.52 -17.44 15.66
N THR A 164 0.64 -18.36 15.28
CA THR A 164 -0.70 -18.45 15.86
C THR A 164 -0.71 -18.83 17.34
N ALA A 165 0.29 -19.57 17.81
CA ALA A 165 0.39 -19.93 19.23
C ALA A 165 0.73 -18.71 20.08
N LYS A 166 1.75 -17.95 19.67
CA LYS A 166 2.14 -16.71 20.33
C LYS A 166 1.06 -15.63 20.21
N ALA A 167 0.39 -15.56 19.06
CA ALA A 167 -0.77 -14.70 18.86
C ALA A 167 -1.91 -15.01 19.86
N ALA A 168 -2.24 -16.29 20.05
CA ALA A 168 -3.26 -16.70 21.03
C ALA A 168 -2.87 -16.37 22.49
N ASP A 169 -1.58 -16.48 22.84
CA ASP A 169 -1.09 -16.10 24.17
C ASP A 169 -1.23 -14.59 24.41
N TYR A 170 -0.83 -13.76 23.44
CA TYR A 170 -1.01 -12.30 23.50
C TYR A 170 -2.49 -11.93 23.55
N TRP A 171 -3.33 -12.60 22.74
CA TRP A 171 -4.77 -12.37 22.71
C TRP A 171 -5.41 -12.62 24.07
N ALA A 172 -5.15 -13.79 24.67
CA ALA A 172 -5.67 -14.15 25.99
C ALA A 172 -5.26 -13.14 27.06
N LYS A 173 -3.99 -12.71 27.03
CA LYS A 173 -3.48 -11.68 27.95
C LYS A 173 -4.16 -10.32 27.72
N GLY A 174 -4.36 -9.91 26.49
CA GLY A 174 -5.05 -8.66 26.17
C GLY A 174 -6.51 -8.67 26.62
N LEU A 175 -7.23 -9.78 26.42
CA LEU A 175 -8.61 -9.97 26.92
C LEU A 175 -8.66 -9.90 28.45
N GLU A 176 -7.72 -10.53 29.16
CA GLU A 176 -7.63 -10.48 30.63
C GLU A 176 -7.41 -9.04 31.12
N GLU A 177 -6.49 -8.30 30.49
CA GLU A 177 -6.18 -6.90 30.84
C GLU A 177 -7.38 -5.96 30.60
N LEU A 178 -8.19 -6.22 29.57
CA LEU A 178 -9.40 -5.47 29.24
C LEU A 178 -10.62 -5.89 30.07
N GLY A 179 -10.61 -7.10 30.64
CA GLY A 179 -11.76 -7.70 31.32
C GLY A 179 -12.85 -8.14 30.34
N GLU A 180 -12.48 -8.42 29.08
CA GLU A 180 -13.38 -8.84 28.00
C GLU A 180 -13.21 -10.34 27.70
N SER A 181 -14.22 -10.93 27.08
CA SER A 181 -14.17 -12.31 26.59
C SER A 181 -14.36 -12.41 25.08
N GLU A 182 -14.91 -11.39 24.48
CA GLU A 182 -15.20 -11.30 23.04
C GLU A 182 -14.95 -9.86 22.59
N ILE A 183 -14.42 -9.69 21.39
CA ILE A 183 -14.19 -8.39 20.75
C ILE A 183 -14.81 -8.42 19.35
N THR A 184 -15.55 -7.38 18.98
CA THR A 184 -16.05 -7.18 17.62
C THR A 184 -15.47 -5.91 17.05
N LEU A 185 -14.85 -6.02 15.89
CA LEU A 185 -14.20 -4.88 15.19
C LEU A 185 -14.72 -4.76 13.77
N ASP A 186 -14.94 -3.53 13.34
CA ASP A 186 -15.25 -3.18 11.96
C ASP A 186 -13.96 -2.81 11.22
N MET A 187 -13.76 -3.36 10.01
CA MET A 187 -12.64 -3.06 9.15
C MET A 187 -13.11 -2.40 7.86
N VAL A 188 -12.73 -1.14 7.64
CA VAL A 188 -12.99 -0.41 6.39
C VAL A 188 -12.02 -0.87 5.30
N VAL A 189 -12.56 -1.10 4.09
CA VAL A 189 -11.85 -1.72 2.96
C VAL A 189 -12.27 -1.06 1.65
N ASP A 190 -11.32 -0.88 0.72
CA ASP A 190 -11.62 -0.42 -0.64
C ASP A 190 -12.57 -1.39 -1.37
N ALA A 191 -13.49 -0.84 -2.19
CA ALA A 191 -14.46 -1.62 -2.97
C ALA A 191 -13.86 -2.38 -4.17
N ASP A 192 -12.55 -2.27 -4.41
CA ASP A 192 -11.84 -3.00 -5.47
C ASP A 192 -11.68 -4.48 -5.09
N ASP A 193 -11.60 -5.38 -6.08
CA ASP A 193 -11.57 -6.83 -5.90
C ASP A 193 -10.42 -7.33 -5.01
N ALA A 194 -9.20 -6.88 -5.27
CA ALA A 194 -8.02 -7.38 -4.56
C ALA A 194 -8.02 -7.02 -3.06
N PRO A 195 -8.28 -5.76 -2.65
CA PRO A 195 -8.42 -5.41 -1.24
C PRO A 195 -9.53 -6.19 -0.52
N GLN A 196 -10.67 -6.43 -1.18
CA GLN A 196 -11.77 -7.20 -0.59
C GLN A 196 -11.36 -8.65 -0.32
N LYS A 197 -10.66 -9.30 -1.27
CA LYS A 197 -10.15 -10.67 -1.09
C LYS A 197 -9.12 -10.75 0.04
N VAL A 198 -8.18 -9.79 0.10
CA VAL A 198 -7.21 -9.70 1.20
C VAL A 198 -7.91 -9.53 2.53
N ALA A 199 -8.92 -8.65 2.62
CA ALA A 199 -9.67 -8.42 3.85
C ALA A 199 -10.44 -9.67 4.31
N GLN A 200 -11.01 -10.44 3.38
CA GLN A 200 -11.69 -11.71 3.70
C GLN A 200 -10.72 -12.75 4.30
N VAL A 201 -9.50 -12.83 3.74
CA VAL A 201 -8.47 -13.74 4.26
C VAL A 201 -7.97 -13.29 5.62
N LEU A 202 -7.73 -11.98 5.81
CA LEU A 202 -7.36 -11.42 7.12
C LEU A 202 -8.41 -11.75 8.19
N LYS A 203 -9.69 -11.53 7.87
CA LYS A 203 -10.81 -11.89 8.75
C LYS A 203 -10.78 -13.38 9.12
N GLU A 204 -10.65 -14.27 8.15
CA GLU A 204 -10.61 -15.72 8.39
C GLU A 204 -9.41 -16.12 9.25
N GLN A 205 -8.22 -15.59 8.99
CA GLN A 205 -7.02 -15.86 9.76
C GLN A 205 -7.19 -15.40 11.21
N TRP A 206 -7.68 -14.19 11.44
CA TRP A 206 -7.89 -13.62 12.76
C TRP A 206 -8.96 -14.38 13.55
N GLU A 207 -10.14 -14.61 12.98
CA GLU A 207 -11.23 -15.30 13.65
C GLU A 207 -10.89 -16.78 13.95
N THR A 208 -9.99 -17.38 13.16
CA THR A 208 -9.48 -18.73 13.40
C THR A 208 -8.45 -18.77 14.52
N ALA A 209 -7.52 -17.81 14.55
CA ALA A 209 -6.39 -17.81 15.47
C ALA A 209 -6.72 -17.17 16.83
N LEU A 210 -7.69 -16.25 16.90
CA LEU A 210 -8.00 -15.40 18.05
C LEU A 210 -9.44 -15.66 18.55
N PRO A 211 -9.63 -16.61 19.50
CA PRO A 211 -10.96 -16.98 19.96
C PRO A 211 -11.75 -15.82 20.56
N GLY A 212 -13.01 -15.66 20.12
CA GLY A 212 -13.87 -14.56 20.56
C GLY A 212 -13.71 -13.26 19.74
N LEU A 213 -12.81 -13.21 18.75
CA LEU A 213 -12.77 -12.10 17.81
C LEU A 213 -13.81 -12.29 16.70
N THR A 214 -14.52 -11.21 16.39
CA THR A 214 -15.36 -11.09 15.19
C THR A 214 -14.95 -9.84 14.42
N VAL A 215 -14.71 -9.97 13.11
CA VAL A 215 -14.38 -8.85 12.23
C VAL A 215 -15.46 -8.66 11.19
N ASN A 216 -16.07 -7.48 11.13
CA ASN A 216 -17.02 -7.11 10.09
C ASN A 216 -16.29 -6.32 9.00
N LEU A 217 -16.54 -6.62 7.73
CA LEU A 217 -15.97 -5.87 6.62
C LEU A 217 -16.94 -4.76 6.19
N VAL A 218 -16.45 -3.52 6.21
CA VAL A 218 -17.17 -2.34 5.73
C VAL A 218 -16.55 -1.92 4.40
N VAL A 219 -17.21 -2.31 3.30
CA VAL A 219 -16.70 -2.08 1.95
C VAL A 219 -17.17 -0.73 1.44
N GLU A 220 -16.23 0.13 1.06
CA GLU A 220 -16.48 1.51 0.67
C GLU A 220 -15.68 1.91 -0.58
N PRO A 221 -16.18 2.90 -1.35
CA PRO A 221 -15.35 3.55 -2.35
C PRO A 221 -14.06 4.11 -1.70
N LYS A 222 -12.91 3.94 -2.35
CA LYS A 222 -11.59 4.37 -1.83
C LYS A 222 -11.60 5.78 -1.22
N LYS A 223 -12.28 6.74 -1.88
CA LYS A 223 -12.36 8.11 -1.38
C LYS A 223 -13.04 8.17 -0.02
N GLN A 224 -14.17 7.47 0.16
CA GLN A 224 -14.91 7.42 1.42
C GLN A 224 -14.06 6.78 2.51
N ARG A 225 -13.45 5.63 2.25
CA ARG A 225 -12.57 4.95 3.19
C ARG A 225 -11.42 5.87 3.68
N VAL A 226 -10.80 6.64 2.76
CA VAL A 226 -9.75 7.60 3.13
C VAL A 226 -10.31 8.71 4.01
N GLU A 227 -11.47 9.27 3.67
CA GLU A 227 -12.14 10.32 4.47
C GLU A 227 -12.50 9.81 5.86
N ASP A 228 -13.02 8.58 5.97
CA ASP A 228 -13.37 7.98 7.27
C ASP A 228 -12.12 7.72 8.13
N MET A 229 -11.04 7.24 7.54
CA MET A 229 -9.78 7.07 8.27
C MET A 229 -9.19 8.41 8.71
N GLN A 230 -9.21 9.43 7.87
CA GLN A 230 -8.73 10.78 8.23
C GLN A 230 -9.55 11.45 9.33
N ASN A 231 -10.84 11.16 9.37
CA ASN A 231 -11.75 11.69 10.39
C ASN A 231 -11.83 10.82 11.67
N GLY A 232 -11.10 9.71 11.74
CA GLY A 232 -11.13 8.77 12.86
C GLY A 232 -12.40 7.92 12.94
N ASN A 233 -13.21 7.87 11.88
CA ASN A 233 -14.47 7.11 11.79
C ASN A 233 -14.23 5.65 11.35
N PHE A 234 -13.28 4.99 11.94
CA PHE A 234 -12.94 3.60 11.64
C PHE A 234 -12.40 2.89 12.89
N GLN A 235 -12.36 1.57 12.89
CA GLN A 235 -11.71 0.79 13.94
C GLN A 235 -10.44 0.12 13.41
N LEU A 236 -10.56 -0.66 12.34
CA LEU A 236 -9.42 -1.15 11.55
C LEU A 236 -9.54 -0.60 10.13
N GLY A 237 -8.43 -0.22 9.51
CA GLY A 237 -8.42 0.25 8.13
C GLY A 237 -7.40 -0.52 7.28
N LEU A 238 -7.86 -1.25 6.26
CA LEU A 238 -6.96 -1.81 5.25
C LEU A 238 -6.60 -0.71 4.25
N THR A 239 -5.33 -0.30 4.25
CA THR A 239 -4.86 0.86 3.49
C THR A 239 -3.49 0.63 2.89
N ARG A 240 -3.01 1.61 2.12
CA ARG A 240 -1.68 1.58 1.53
C ARG A 240 -1.05 2.96 1.49
N TRP A 241 0.27 2.98 1.49
CA TRP A 241 1.06 4.16 1.20
C TRP A 241 1.97 3.91 -0.01
N GLY A 242 1.98 4.85 -0.96
CA GLY A 242 2.93 4.88 -2.07
C GLY A 242 4.02 5.89 -1.77
N PRO A 243 5.30 5.56 -2.02
CA PRO A 243 6.39 6.45 -1.69
C PRO A 243 6.42 7.69 -2.59
N ASP A 244 6.61 8.86 -2.01
CA ASP A 244 6.76 10.12 -2.75
C ASP A 244 8.20 10.34 -3.23
N TYR A 245 9.18 9.74 -2.51
CA TYR A 245 10.61 9.81 -2.80
C TYR A 245 11.32 8.57 -2.25
N ALA A 246 12.51 8.25 -2.79
CA ALA A 246 13.27 7.05 -2.44
C ALA A 246 14.11 7.25 -1.15
N ASP A 247 13.44 7.36 -0.01
CA ASP A 247 14.06 7.46 1.33
C ASP A 247 13.11 6.85 2.37
N PRO A 248 13.60 6.15 3.42
CA PRO A 248 12.75 5.55 4.46
C PRO A 248 11.79 6.55 5.13
N MET A 249 12.15 7.82 5.15
CA MET A 249 11.34 8.90 5.73
C MET A 249 9.96 9.04 5.08
N THR A 250 9.79 8.65 3.79
CA THR A 250 8.47 8.70 3.14
C THR A 250 7.44 7.80 3.83
N TYR A 251 7.90 6.74 4.50
CA TYR A 251 7.07 5.86 5.33
C TYR A 251 7.11 6.29 6.80
N LEU A 252 8.31 6.41 7.37
CA LEU A 252 8.47 6.68 8.80
C LEU A 252 7.95 8.07 9.22
N GLY A 253 7.98 9.06 8.35
CA GLY A 253 7.41 10.38 8.63
C GLY A 253 5.89 10.40 8.81
N MET A 254 5.16 9.34 8.40
CA MET A 254 3.71 9.29 8.49
C MET A 254 3.19 9.17 9.92
N TRP A 255 3.92 8.52 10.83
CA TRP A 255 3.44 8.18 12.17
C TRP A 255 3.86 9.16 13.27
N VAL A 256 4.40 10.31 12.88
CA VAL A 256 4.64 11.44 13.80
C VAL A 256 3.29 11.88 14.40
N THR A 257 3.32 12.27 15.67
CA THR A 257 2.14 12.81 16.37
C THR A 257 1.47 13.94 15.57
N ASP A 258 0.16 13.90 15.44
CA ASP A 258 -0.67 14.85 14.68
C ASP A 258 -0.42 14.88 13.16
N ASN A 259 0.35 13.95 12.59
CA ASN A 259 0.45 13.84 11.13
C ASN A 259 -0.88 13.34 10.54
N SER A 260 -1.32 13.96 9.45
CA SER A 260 -2.60 13.62 8.78
C SER A 260 -2.69 12.20 8.22
N ASN A 261 -1.55 11.52 8.05
CA ASN A 261 -1.47 10.12 7.62
C ASN A 261 -1.34 9.14 8.78
N ASN A 262 -1.20 9.64 10.02
CA ASN A 262 -1.23 8.85 11.24
C ASN A 262 -2.69 8.55 11.63
N TYR A 263 -3.36 7.73 10.83
CA TYR A 263 -4.79 7.45 10.99
C TYR A 263 -5.14 6.83 12.34
N GLY A 264 -4.23 6.03 12.92
CA GLY A 264 -4.40 5.42 14.23
C GLY A 264 -4.31 6.40 15.41
N LEU A 265 -3.92 7.65 15.13
CA LEU A 265 -3.68 8.72 16.10
C LEU A 265 -2.71 8.31 17.24
N TRP A 266 -1.75 7.45 16.88
CA TRP A 266 -0.67 7.06 17.77
C TRP A 266 0.25 8.24 18.10
N SER A 267 0.78 8.29 19.31
CA SER A 267 1.70 9.33 19.76
C SER A 267 2.80 8.75 20.61
N ASN A 268 4.05 9.07 20.25
CA ASN A 268 5.24 8.66 20.99
C ASN A 268 6.31 9.76 20.88
N ALA A 269 6.62 10.40 22.01
CA ALA A 269 7.55 11.54 22.05
C ALA A 269 8.98 11.15 21.66
N ASP A 270 9.44 9.92 21.95
CA ASP A 270 10.77 9.44 21.56
C ASP A 270 10.84 9.24 20.05
N TYR A 271 9.75 8.73 19.46
CA TYR A 271 9.62 8.61 18.00
C TYR A 271 9.67 9.98 17.32
N ASP A 272 8.86 10.90 17.79
CA ASP A 272 8.79 12.25 17.22
C ASP A 272 10.16 12.96 17.29
N ALA A 273 10.88 12.79 18.40
CA ALA A 273 12.24 13.34 18.57
C ALA A 273 13.23 12.74 17.55
N ILE A 274 13.16 11.41 17.29
CA ILE A 274 14.02 10.77 16.29
C ILE A 274 13.73 11.33 14.89
N ILE A 275 12.47 11.45 14.53
CA ILE A 275 12.09 11.96 13.20
C ILE A 275 12.52 13.42 13.04
N ASP A 276 12.39 14.24 14.09
CA ASP A 276 12.87 15.65 14.08
C ASP A 276 14.40 15.73 13.94
N GLU A 277 15.17 14.94 14.71
CA GLU A 277 16.63 14.83 14.57
C GLU A 277 17.05 14.50 13.12
N CYS A 278 16.32 13.60 12.47
CA CYS A 278 16.60 13.15 11.10
C CYS A 278 16.15 14.12 10.01
N THR A 279 15.24 15.07 10.32
CA THR A 279 14.61 15.96 9.33
C THR A 279 15.12 17.38 9.42
N THR A 280 15.16 17.96 10.62
CA THR A 280 15.51 19.35 10.89
C THR A 280 16.68 19.48 11.87
N GLY A 281 17.02 18.43 12.59
CA GLY A 281 18.05 18.39 13.61
C GLY A 281 19.45 18.10 13.09
N ASP A 282 20.35 17.75 13.98
CA ASP A 282 21.78 17.59 13.71
C ASP A 282 22.10 16.47 12.71
N LEU A 283 21.23 15.46 12.60
CA LEU A 283 21.41 14.32 11.71
C LEU A 283 20.91 14.54 10.28
N CYS A 284 20.24 15.63 9.97
CA CYS A 284 19.72 15.87 8.61
C CYS A 284 20.83 15.90 7.53
N THR A 285 22.08 16.15 7.90
CA THR A 285 23.27 16.14 7.03
C THR A 285 24.27 15.03 7.33
N ASP A 286 24.05 14.24 8.37
CA ASP A 286 24.84 13.05 8.72
C ASP A 286 24.13 11.81 8.18
N ALA A 287 24.51 11.34 7.00
CA ALA A 287 23.83 10.24 6.33
C ALA A 287 23.91 8.92 7.12
N GLU A 288 25.04 8.59 7.75
CA GLU A 288 25.21 7.34 8.53
C GLU A 288 24.43 7.42 9.85
N GLY A 289 24.57 8.52 10.59
CA GLY A 289 23.85 8.74 11.84
C GLY A 289 22.33 8.77 11.62
N ARG A 290 21.88 9.47 10.58
CA ARG A 290 20.48 9.52 10.19
C ARG A 290 19.92 8.12 9.85
N TRP A 291 20.67 7.34 9.07
CA TRP A 291 20.26 6.00 8.68
C TRP A 291 20.06 5.09 9.90
N ALA A 292 21.02 5.11 10.85
CA ALA A 292 20.92 4.35 12.09
C ALA A 292 19.70 4.78 12.94
N ARG A 293 19.43 6.08 13.03
CA ARG A 293 18.29 6.59 13.81
C ARG A 293 16.94 6.26 13.16
N LEU A 294 16.86 6.18 11.84
CA LEU A 294 15.66 5.72 11.15
C LEU A 294 15.36 4.24 11.45
N TYR A 295 16.36 3.40 11.66
CA TYR A 295 16.14 2.04 12.18
C TYR A 295 15.56 2.03 13.59
N ASP A 296 16.04 2.92 14.48
CA ASP A 296 15.44 3.06 15.82
C ASP A 296 13.98 3.49 15.74
N ALA A 297 13.65 4.42 14.83
CA ALA A 297 12.27 4.84 14.59
C ALA A 297 11.40 3.67 14.10
N GLU A 298 11.86 2.92 13.10
CA GLU A 298 11.12 1.76 12.61
C GLU A 298 10.88 0.72 13.71
N LYS A 299 11.90 0.49 14.55
CA LYS A 299 11.78 -0.43 15.68
C LYS A 299 10.65 -0.03 16.63
N ILE A 300 10.51 1.24 16.96
CA ILE A 300 9.42 1.72 17.83
C ILE A 300 8.06 1.43 17.19
N VAL A 301 7.88 1.75 15.90
CA VAL A 301 6.64 1.50 15.16
C VAL A 301 6.27 0.01 15.18
N MET A 302 7.24 -0.86 14.98
CA MET A 302 7.02 -2.30 14.94
C MET A 302 6.80 -2.91 16.32
N ASP A 303 7.60 -2.53 17.32
CA ASP A 303 7.47 -3.03 18.70
C ASP A 303 6.12 -2.66 19.32
N GLU A 304 5.59 -1.49 18.98
CA GLU A 304 4.27 -1.05 19.43
C GLU A 304 3.12 -1.47 18.51
N ALA A 305 3.39 -2.25 17.47
CA ALA A 305 2.41 -2.69 16.48
C ALA A 305 1.48 -1.53 16.03
N VAL A 306 2.10 -0.39 15.67
CA VAL A 306 1.39 0.82 15.22
C VAL A 306 0.65 0.57 13.92
N ILE A 307 1.22 -0.29 13.08
CA ILE A 307 0.61 -0.83 11.87
C ILE A 307 0.84 -2.35 11.82
N TYR A 308 0.04 -3.03 11.00
CA TYR A 308 0.28 -4.43 10.64
C TYR A 308 0.70 -4.45 9.16
N PRO A 309 2.02 -4.42 8.85
CA PRO A 309 2.48 -4.50 7.46
C PRO A 309 2.06 -5.84 6.86
N LEU A 310 1.68 -5.83 5.58
CA LEU A 310 1.18 -7.00 4.88
C LEU A 310 2.08 -7.39 3.71
N TYR A 311 2.17 -6.50 2.72
CA TYR A 311 2.95 -6.75 1.51
C TYR A 311 3.35 -5.45 0.81
N THR A 312 4.43 -5.55 0.03
CA THR A 312 4.81 -4.55 -0.95
C THR A 312 4.15 -4.90 -2.28
N GLN A 313 3.37 -3.97 -2.82
CA GLN A 313 2.59 -4.20 -4.03
C GLN A 313 3.49 -4.32 -5.26
N CYS A 314 3.24 -5.38 -6.03
CA CYS A 314 3.61 -5.49 -7.43
C CYS A 314 2.33 -5.42 -8.28
N ASN A 315 2.44 -4.96 -9.51
CA ASN A 315 1.37 -4.99 -10.48
C ASN A 315 1.68 -6.07 -11.52
N ALA A 316 0.85 -7.10 -11.58
CA ALA A 316 0.79 -7.97 -12.75
C ALA A 316 -0.08 -7.31 -13.80
N GLU A 317 0.41 -7.21 -15.02
CA GLU A 317 -0.31 -6.54 -16.11
C GLU A 317 -0.17 -7.25 -17.45
N MET A 318 -1.18 -7.05 -18.27
CA MET A 318 -1.13 -7.28 -19.69
C MET A 318 -0.80 -5.97 -20.40
N LEU A 319 0.24 -5.97 -21.23
CA LEU A 319 0.61 -4.83 -22.07
C LEU A 319 0.73 -5.31 -23.51
N SER A 320 -0.09 -4.76 -24.39
CA SER A 320 -0.09 -5.12 -25.81
C SER A 320 1.30 -4.95 -26.42
N SER A 321 1.75 -5.96 -27.15
CA SER A 321 3.03 -5.95 -27.90
C SER A 321 3.12 -4.82 -28.93
N LYS A 322 1.98 -4.22 -29.27
CA LYS A 322 1.91 -3.01 -30.10
C LYS A 322 2.35 -1.73 -29.36
N VAL A 323 2.41 -1.75 -28.03
CA VAL A 323 2.81 -0.60 -27.20
C VAL A 323 4.21 -0.83 -26.66
N THR A 324 5.10 0.11 -26.90
CA THR A 324 6.48 0.09 -26.42
C THR A 324 6.87 1.44 -25.80
N GLY A 325 7.96 1.49 -25.04
CA GLY A 325 8.48 2.75 -24.48
C GLY A 325 7.70 3.27 -23.29
N VAL A 326 6.89 2.43 -22.62
CA VAL A 326 6.33 2.75 -21.29
C VAL A 326 7.44 2.62 -20.27
N GLU A 327 7.65 3.67 -19.47
CA GLU A 327 8.60 3.67 -18.35
C GLU A 327 7.86 3.35 -17.04
N TYR A 328 8.49 2.56 -16.18
CA TYR A 328 7.94 2.15 -14.88
C TYR A 328 8.81 2.64 -13.73
N HIS A 329 8.19 3.16 -12.69
CA HIS A 329 8.87 3.67 -11.50
C HIS A 329 8.15 3.18 -10.24
N PRO A 330 8.87 2.68 -9.22
CA PRO A 330 8.26 2.27 -7.94
C PRO A 330 7.94 3.47 -7.03
N VAL A 331 8.39 4.67 -7.39
CA VAL A 331 8.27 5.90 -6.59
C VAL A 331 7.46 6.94 -7.35
N ALA A 332 6.57 7.64 -6.67
CA ALA A 332 5.70 8.70 -7.19
C ALA A 332 4.77 8.21 -8.31
N ILE A 333 5.12 8.38 -9.56
CA ILE A 333 4.28 7.99 -10.72
C ILE A 333 4.75 6.64 -11.25
N ASN A 334 3.91 5.60 -11.12
CA ASN A 334 4.28 4.26 -11.50
C ASN A 334 4.46 4.06 -13.01
N ARG A 335 3.78 4.82 -13.87
CA ARG A 335 3.86 4.68 -15.32
C ARG A 335 4.01 6.02 -16.00
N VAL A 336 4.97 6.13 -16.92
CA VAL A 336 5.23 7.31 -17.73
C VAL A 336 5.13 6.95 -19.20
N TYR A 337 4.29 7.67 -19.94
CA TYR A 337 3.96 7.39 -21.34
C TYR A 337 4.56 8.40 -22.32
N LYS A 338 5.44 9.31 -21.88
CA LYS A 338 6.01 10.37 -22.75
C LYS A 338 6.77 9.81 -23.95
N ASP A 339 7.42 8.64 -23.78
CA ASP A 339 8.21 7.95 -24.79
C ASP A 339 7.45 6.77 -25.41
N ALA A 340 6.21 6.54 -24.99
CA ALA A 340 5.44 5.43 -25.50
C ALA A 340 5.08 5.60 -26.98
N VAL A 341 5.10 4.48 -27.68
CA VAL A 341 4.74 4.38 -29.10
C VAL A 341 3.75 3.23 -29.27
N LYS A 342 2.68 3.46 -30.03
CA LYS A 342 1.75 2.41 -30.43
C LYS A 342 1.86 2.20 -31.94
N THR A 343 2.12 0.94 -32.33
CA THR A 343 2.08 0.50 -33.75
C THR A 343 0.69 0.03 -34.13
N GLU A 344 0.36 0.06 -35.42
CA GLU A 344 -0.93 -0.39 -35.94
C GLU A 344 -1.19 -1.91 -35.79
#